data_dfb2afea78c371cb7fbac28ce3379121
#
_entry.id   dfb2afea78c371cb7fbac28ce3379121
#
_cell.length_a   1.000
_cell.length_b   1.000
_cell.length_c   1.000
_cell.angle_alpha   90.00
_cell.angle_beta   90.00
_cell.angle_gamma   90.00
#
_symmetry.space_group_name_H-M   'P 1'
#
loop_
_entity.id
_entity.type
_entity.pdbx_description
1 polymer ?
#
loop_
_entity_poly.entity_id
_entity_poly.type
_entity_poly.pdbx_seq_one_letter_code
_entity_poly.pdbx_strand_id
1 'polypeptide(L)'
;MAIVDRMQWGASDWQYADLYMPDEPSEFDKGHGVPCVMLIHGGFWKEKFTSELMKPIAEDLAEAGIASWNIEFKRWNPKEKGIWVDTVSDVMRAWGQLALLPGIDMTRSMVMGHSAGGHLALLLASKAETKPWLTIAQSPVCDLFSADTEELSDEGDAVRNWIGSDPIENSKTWRSINPLDNPPKTPVLLAHGKEDADVPISQSETYYRVMNAKKCDIQKLWLNGDHYSIIDVASDDWLVILNAIQDWL
;
A
#
# COMPACT_ATOMS: atom_id res chain seq x y z
N MET A 1 -9.07 15.39 17.19
CA MET A 1 -9.81 14.73 16.05
C MET A 1 -9.19 15.26 14.78
N ALA A 2 -8.69 14.39 13.89
CA ALA A 2 -7.99 14.81 12.66
C ALA A 2 -8.91 15.68 11.77
N ILE A 3 -8.35 16.69 11.12
CA ILE A 3 -9.05 17.48 10.11
C ILE A 3 -9.08 16.64 8.84
N VAL A 4 -10.29 16.35 8.33
CA VAL A 4 -10.48 15.54 7.14
C VAL A 4 -10.99 16.40 6.00
N ASP A 5 -10.29 16.37 4.86
CA ASP A 5 -10.72 17.04 3.62
C ASP A 5 -10.73 16.02 2.47
N ARG A 6 -11.92 15.78 1.89
CA ARG A 6 -12.04 14.92 0.70
C ARG A 6 -11.69 15.69 -0.55
N MET A 7 -10.67 15.24 -1.22
CA MET A 7 -10.14 15.86 -2.44
C MET A 7 -10.28 14.93 -3.64
N GLN A 8 -10.98 15.38 -4.66
CA GLN A 8 -11.04 14.66 -5.93
C GLN A 8 -9.85 15.06 -6.80
N TRP A 9 -9.03 14.08 -7.20
CA TRP A 9 -7.82 14.29 -7.97
C TRP A 9 -7.93 13.84 -9.44
N GLY A 10 -9.09 13.34 -9.84
CA GLY A 10 -9.39 12.93 -11.21
C GLY A 10 -10.86 13.09 -11.57
N ALA A 11 -11.24 12.65 -12.77
CA ALA A 11 -12.59 12.84 -13.31
C ALA A 11 -13.58 11.73 -12.92
N SER A 12 -13.07 10.58 -12.46
CA SER A 12 -13.91 9.42 -12.08
C SER A 12 -14.27 9.48 -10.60
N ASP A 13 -15.43 8.96 -10.23
CA ASP A 13 -15.96 8.99 -8.87
C ASP A 13 -15.06 8.31 -7.82
N TRP A 14 -14.22 7.36 -8.25
CA TRP A 14 -13.24 6.70 -7.40
C TRP A 14 -11.87 7.40 -7.36
N GLN A 15 -11.66 8.48 -8.13
CA GLN A 15 -10.40 9.22 -8.14
C GLN A 15 -10.40 10.33 -7.09
N TYR A 16 -10.56 9.93 -5.81
CA TYR A 16 -10.49 10.82 -4.66
C TYR A 16 -9.57 10.27 -3.58
N ALA A 17 -9.26 11.12 -2.63
CA ALA A 17 -8.63 10.71 -1.38
C ALA A 17 -9.13 11.58 -0.23
N ASP A 18 -9.09 11.05 0.97
CA ASP A 18 -9.33 11.78 2.19
C ASP A 18 -7.97 12.15 2.81
N LEU A 19 -7.74 13.45 2.96
CA LEU A 19 -6.56 14.01 3.63
C LEU A 19 -6.87 14.19 5.10
N TYR A 20 -6.11 13.52 5.95
CA TYR A 20 -6.15 13.68 7.40
C TYR A 20 -4.92 14.46 7.83
N MET A 21 -5.13 15.61 8.45
CA MET A 21 -4.06 16.46 8.99
C MET A 21 -4.06 16.40 10.51
N PRO A 22 -2.88 16.45 11.16
CA PRO A 22 -2.82 16.65 12.61
C PRO A 22 -3.58 17.91 13.06
N ASP A 23 -4.34 17.81 14.16
CA ASP A 23 -5.06 18.96 14.75
C ASP A 23 -4.11 19.97 15.42
N GLU A 24 -3.04 19.46 16.02
CA GLU A 24 -2.05 20.22 16.77
C GLU A 24 -0.75 20.34 15.97
N PRO A 25 0.10 21.34 16.27
CA PRO A 25 1.42 21.43 15.67
C PRO A 25 2.20 20.12 15.85
N SER A 26 2.54 19.49 14.75
CA SER A 26 3.26 18.22 14.76
C SER A 26 4.73 18.42 15.14
N GLU A 27 5.27 17.58 16.01
CA GLU A 27 6.70 17.52 16.31
C GLU A 27 7.54 17.12 15.07
N PHE A 28 6.91 16.50 14.09
CA PHE A 28 7.54 16.15 12.81
C PHE A 28 7.56 17.31 11.80
N ASP A 29 6.87 18.43 12.06
CA ASP A 29 7.01 19.63 11.23
C ASP A 29 8.35 20.32 11.53
N LYS A 30 9.26 20.22 10.57
CA LYS A 30 10.60 20.85 10.64
C LYS A 30 10.65 22.19 9.88
N GLY A 31 9.49 22.85 9.71
CA GLY A 31 9.36 24.14 9.00
C GLY A 31 9.13 24.01 7.49
N HIS A 32 8.91 22.77 7.00
CA HIS A 32 8.66 22.45 5.59
C HIS A 32 7.34 21.72 5.38
N GLY A 33 6.50 21.65 6.40
CA GLY A 33 5.29 20.86 6.47
C GLY A 33 5.49 19.52 7.19
N VAL A 34 4.40 18.79 7.36
CA VAL A 34 4.40 17.49 8.03
C VAL A 34 4.66 16.36 7.02
N PRO A 35 5.33 15.26 7.42
CA PRO A 35 5.39 14.07 6.60
C PRO A 35 3.98 13.49 6.39
N CYS A 36 3.76 12.85 5.24
CA CYS A 36 2.48 12.25 4.93
C CYS A 36 2.65 10.78 4.52
N VAL A 37 1.73 9.93 4.96
CA VAL A 37 1.65 8.54 4.53
C VAL A 37 0.48 8.39 3.56
N MET A 38 0.76 8.09 2.29
CA MET A 38 -0.28 7.67 1.37
C MET A 38 -0.72 6.24 1.69
N LEU A 39 -2.01 6.04 1.94
CA LEU A 39 -2.60 4.76 2.32
C LEU A 39 -3.30 4.11 1.13
N ILE A 40 -3.00 2.83 0.89
CA ILE A 40 -3.58 2.03 -0.19
C ILE A 40 -4.25 0.80 0.43
N HIS A 41 -5.56 0.72 0.33
CA HIS A 41 -6.34 -0.37 0.94
C HIS A 41 -6.18 -1.71 0.21
N GLY A 42 -6.48 -2.79 0.92
CA GLY A 42 -6.53 -4.16 0.42
C GLY A 42 -7.85 -4.54 -0.24
N GLY A 43 -8.10 -5.85 -0.32
CA GLY A 43 -9.34 -6.43 -0.83
C GLY A 43 -9.23 -7.04 -2.22
N PHE A 44 -8.08 -7.61 -2.58
CA PHE A 44 -7.83 -8.31 -3.86
C PHE A 44 -8.22 -7.48 -5.09
N TRP A 45 -8.04 -6.15 -5.03
CA TRP A 45 -8.42 -5.18 -6.08
C TRP A 45 -9.91 -5.22 -6.46
N LYS A 46 -10.80 -5.79 -5.59
CA LYS A 46 -12.25 -5.93 -5.81
C LYS A 46 -13.00 -4.66 -5.41
N GLU A 47 -14.00 -4.27 -6.21
CA GLU A 47 -14.83 -3.06 -6.00
C GLU A 47 -15.60 -3.06 -4.67
N LYS A 48 -15.85 -4.23 -4.08
CA LYS A 48 -16.57 -4.33 -2.78
C LYS A 48 -15.79 -3.76 -1.59
N PHE A 49 -14.47 -3.58 -1.71
CA PHE A 49 -13.63 -2.99 -0.67
C PHE A 49 -13.24 -1.56 -1.04
N THR A 50 -13.15 -0.70 -0.06
CA THR A 50 -12.91 0.74 -0.24
C THR A 50 -11.85 1.26 0.70
N SER A 51 -11.46 2.53 0.52
CA SER A 51 -10.55 3.26 1.40
C SER A 51 -11.00 3.29 2.87
N GLU A 52 -12.26 3.00 3.17
CA GLU A 52 -12.77 2.87 4.54
C GLU A 52 -12.01 1.82 5.38
N LEU A 53 -11.40 0.80 4.73
CA LEU A 53 -10.55 -0.17 5.42
C LEU A 53 -9.34 0.46 6.11
N MET A 54 -8.77 1.51 5.52
CA MET A 54 -7.58 2.18 6.05
C MET A 54 -7.92 3.45 6.84
N LYS A 55 -9.20 3.78 6.99
CA LYS A 55 -9.62 4.98 7.72
C LYS A 55 -9.15 5.00 9.17
N PRO A 56 -9.27 3.91 9.98
CA PRO A 56 -8.77 3.93 11.35
C PRO A 56 -7.25 4.23 11.41
N ILE A 57 -6.48 3.66 10.48
CA ILE A 57 -5.04 3.92 10.35
C ILE A 57 -4.78 5.39 10.00
N ALA A 58 -5.60 5.96 9.11
CA ALA A 58 -5.46 7.36 8.71
C ALA A 58 -5.70 8.32 9.87
N GLU A 59 -6.68 8.03 10.70
CA GLU A 59 -7.02 8.79 11.91
C GLU A 59 -5.90 8.68 12.95
N ASP A 60 -5.41 7.48 13.23
CA ASP A 60 -4.37 7.22 14.23
C ASP A 60 -3.01 7.85 13.84
N LEU A 61 -2.64 7.79 12.55
CA LEU A 61 -1.46 8.52 12.05
C LEU A 61 -1.58 10.03 12.28
N ALA A 62 -2.74 10.62 12.01
CA ALA A 62 -2.95 12.05 12.21
C ALA A 62 -2.90 12.41 13.71
N GLU A 63 -3.43 11.57 14.60
CA GLU A 63 -3.30 11.72 16.05
C GLU A 63 -1.84 11.59 16.51
N ALA A 64 -1.05 10.77 15.83
CA ALA A 64 0.40 10.64 16.05
C ALA A 64 1.24 11.78 15.42
N GLY A 65 0.61 12.81 14.83
CA GLY A 65 1.31 13.95 14.24
C GLY A 65 1.81 13.74 12.80
N ILE A 66 1.34 12.70 12.10
CA ILE A 66 1.73 12.34 10.75
C ILE A 66 0.50 12.48 9.85
N ALA A 67 0.56 13.31 8.80
CA ALA A 67 -0.56 13.40 7.86
C ALA A 67 -0.78 12.08 7.12
N SER A 68 -2.01 11.81 6.70
CA SER A 68 -2.31 10.67 5.85
C SER A 68 -3.18 11.03 4.65
N TRP A 69 -2.89 10.41 3.51
CA TRP A 69 -3.55 10.56 2.23
C TRP A 69 -4.20 9.22 1.86
N ASN A 70 -5.44 9.00 2.31
CA ASN A 70 -6.16 7.74 2.16
C ASN A 70 -6.86 7.69 0.81
N ILE A 71 -6.27 7.02 -0.17
CA ILE A 71 -6.70 7.05 -1.56
C ILE A 71 -7.75 5.99 -1.89
N GLU A 72 -8.60 6.34 -2.85
CA GLU A 72 -9.42 5.39 -3.61
C GLU A 72 -8.85 5.25 -5.03
N PHE A 73 -9.09 4.12 -5.69
CA PHE A 73 -8.54 3.80 -7.01
C PHE A 73 -9.46 2.84 -7.77
N LYS A 74 -9.25 2.70 -9.09
CA LYS A 74 -10.01 1.77 -9.94
C LYS A 74 -9.84 0.32 -9.48
N ARG A 75 -10.97 -0.39 -9.28
CA ARG A 75 -11.04 -1.79 -8.85
C ARG A 75 -11.91 -2.59 -9.80
N TRP A 76 -11.62 -3.89 -9.92
CA TRP A 76 -12.41 -4.77 -10.80
C TRP A 76 -13.71 -5.24 -10.12
N ASN A 77 -14.67 -5.58 -10.98
CA ASN A 77 -15.91 -6.24 -10.61
C ASN A 77 -16.26 -7.31 -11.67
N PRO A 78 -17.25 -8.18 -11.44
CA PRO A 78 -17.58 -9.26 -12.38
C PRO A 78 -17.93 -8.81 -13.81
N LYS A 79 -18.33 -7.53 -14.00
CA LYS A 79 -18.66 -6.95 -15.30
C LYS A 79 -17.47 -6.26 -15.97
N GLU A 80 -16.42 -5.93 -15.22
CA GLU A 80 -15.27 -5.17 -15.69
C GLU A 80 -13.99 -5.76 -15.12
N LYS A 81 -13.31 -6.55 -15.94
CA LYS A 81 -12.06 -7.24 -15.63
C LYS A 81 -10.91 -6.66 -16.46
N GLY A 82 -9.68 -7.01 -16.10
CA GLY A 82 -8.50 -6.59 -16.88
C GLY A 82 -8.14 -5.12 -16.71
N ILE A 83 -8.46 -4.54 -15.57
CA ILE A 83 -8.34 -3.08 -15.30
C ILE A 83 -7.04 -2.70 -14.59
N TRP A 84 -6.05 -3.60 -14.54
CA TRP A 84 -4.80 -3.37 -13.83
C TRP A 84 -4.07 -2.10 -14.25
N VAL A 85 -4.16 -1.72 -15.53
CA VAL A 85 -3.53 -0.48 -16.06
C VAL A 85 -4.14 0.73 -15.37
N ASP A 86 -5.47 0.79 -15.25
CA ASP A 86 -6.17 1.90 -14.62
C ASP A 86 -5.88 1.94 -13.12
N THR A 87 -5.92 0.78 -12.44
CA THR A 87 -5.55 0.65 -11.02
C THR A 87 -4.15 1.21 -10.75
N VAL A 88 -3.14 0.73 -11.48
CA VAL A 88 -1.74 1.15 -11.29
C VAL A 88 -1.57 2.62 -11.65
N SER A 89 -2.20 3.08 -12.74
CA SER A 89 -2.17 4.49 -13.15
C SER A 89 -2.77 5.40 -12.08
N ASP A 90 -3.90 5.01 -11.48
CA ASP A 90 -4.55 5.78 -10.43
C ASP A 90 -3.66 5.93 -9.20
N VAL A 91 -3.05 4.84 -8.73
CA VAL A 91 -2.12 4.88 -7.59
C VAL A 91 -0.90 5.77 -7.87
N MET A 92 -0.31 5.68 -9.07
CA MET A 92 0.83 6.53 -9.43
C MET A 92 0.43 8.01 -9.51
N ARG A 93 -0.76 8.32 -10.03
CA ARG A 93 -1.29 9.67 -10.13
C ARG A 93 -1.63 10.24 -8.76
N ALA A 94 -2.28 9.46 -7.89
CA ALA A 94 -2.60 9.87 -6.53
C ALA A 94 -1.33 10.23 -5.73
N TRP A 95 -0.24 9.46 -5.91
CA TRP A 95 1.06 9.78 -5.34
C TRP A 95 1.61 11.12 -5.87
N GLY A 96 1.49 11.36 -7.17
CA GLY A 96 1.91 12.64 -7.77
C GLY A 96 1.09 13.84 -7.28
N GLN A 97 -0.19 13.65 -6.97
CA GLN A 97 -1.06 14.72 -6.44
C GLN A 97 -0.64 15.14 -5.02
N LEU A 98 -0.13 14.22 -4.21
CA LEU A 98 0.34 14.52 -2.86
C LEU A 98 1.39 15.65 -2.85
N ALA A 99 2.24 15.72 -3.87
CA ALA A 99 3.24 16.77 -4.01
C ALA A 99 2.67 18.19 -4.22
N LEU A 100 1.38 18.28 -4.52
CA LEU A 100 0.69 19.57 -4.76
C LEU A 100 -0.06 20.07 -3.51
N LEU A 101 -0.11 19.25 -2.44
CA LEU A 101 -0.84 19.60 -1.23
C LEU A 101 -0.03 20.56 -0.34
N PRO A 102 -0.64 21.67 0.09
CA PRO A 102 0.05 22.60 0.98
C PRO A 102 0.26 21.97 2.36
N GLY A 103 1.37 22.31 2.99
CA GLY A 103 1.70 21.83 4.35
C GLY A 103 2.22 20.39 4.42
N ILE A 104 2.44 19.72 3.28
CA ILE A 104 3.02 18.37 3.21
C ILE A 104 4.50 18.44 2.83
N ASP A 105 5.34 17.77 3.61
CA ASP A 105 6.75 17.54 3.28
C ASP A 105 6.91 16.28 2.44
N MET A 106 6.91 16.43 1.13
CA MET A 106 7.10 15.32 0.18
C MET A 106 8.43 14.59 0.34
N THR A 107 9.47 15.26 0.88
CA THR A 107 10.80 14.64 1.03
C THR A 107 10.86 13.57 2.11
N ARG A 108 9.90 13.59 3.02
CA ARG A 108 9.71 12.59 4.08
C ARG A 108 8.37 11.87 3.99
N SER A 109 7.65 12.02 2.86
CA SER A 109 6.39 11.31 2.67
C SER A 109 6.61 9.86 2.27
N MET A 110 5.72 9.00 2.72
CA MET A 110 5.80 7.55 2.65
C MET A 110 4.59 6.99 1.92
N VAL A 111 4.68 5.76 1.48
CA VAL A 111 3.53 4.98 1.00
C VAL A 111 3.35 3.74 1.87
N MET A 112 2.13 3.48 2.27
CA MET A 112 1.73 2.29 3.01
C MET A 112 0.60 1.58 2.27
N GLY A 113 0.68 0.27 2.17
CA GLY A 113 -0.41 -0.51 1.58
C GLY A 113 -0.60 -1.84 2.27
N HIS A 114 -1.86 -2.23 2.40
CA HIS A 114 -2.27 -3.50 3.00
C HIS A 114 -2.68 -4.51 1.93
N SER A 115 -2.21 -5.77 2.02
CA SER A 115 -2.66 -6.86 1.14
C SER A 115 -2.43 -6.54 -0.35
N ALA A 116 -3.49 -6.51 -1.16
CA ALA A 116 -3.45 -6.02 -2.55
C ALA A 116 -2.95 -4.56 -2.64
N GLY A 117 -3.23 -3.72 -1.64
CA GLY A 117 -2.65 -2.37 -1.53
C GLY A 117 -1.15 -2.41 -1.27
N GLY A 118 -0.67 -3.39 -0.51
CA GLY A 118 0.77 -3.65 -0.30
C GLY A 118 1.48 -4.02 -1.60
N HIS A 119 0.85 -4.83 -2.45
CA HIS A 119 1.30 -5.08 -3.82
C HIS A 119 1.47 -3.77 -4.61
N LEU A 120 0.46 -2.89 -4.59
CA LEU A 120 0.49 -1.61 -5.30
C LEU A 120 1.55 -0.65 -4.72
N ALA A 121 1.75 -0.64 -3.40
CA ALA A 121 2.81 0.13 -2.75
C ALA A 121 4.21 -0.34 -3.19
N LEU A 122 4.46 -1.65 -3.28
CA LEU A 122 5.71 -2.20 -3.79
C LEU A 122 5.95 -1.88 -5.27
N LEU A 123 4.89 -1.85 -6.09
CA LEU A 123 5.01 -1.39 -7.48
C LEU A 123 5.35 0.09 -7.55
N LEU A 124 4.75 0.93 -6.71
CA LEU A 124 5.08 2.35 -6.62
C LEU A 124 6.55 2.54 -6.22
N ALA A 125 7.04 1.82 -5.21
CA ALA A 125 8.45 1.82 -4.80
C ALA A 125 9.42 1.52 -5.95
N SER A 126 9.01 0.66 -6.89
CA SER A 126 9.81 0.30 -8.07
C SER A 126 9.70 1.31 -9.21
N LYS A 127 8.50 1.83 -9.49
CA LYS A 127 8.16 2.49 -10.76
C LYS A 127 8.00 4.01 -10.67
N ALA A 128 7.58 4.57 -9.51
CA ALA A 128 7.32 5.99 -9.39
C ALA A 128 8.57 6.84 -9.75
N GLU A 129 8.35 7.99 -10.39
CA GLU A 129 9.40 8.96 -10.70
C GLU A 129 9.89 9.66 -9.43
N THR A 130 8.96 10.27 -8.69
CA THR A 130 9.21 10.77 -7.34
C THR A 130 9.12 9.62 -6.36
N LYS A 131 10.21 9.34 -5.65
CA LYS A 131 10.32 8.19 -4.76
C LYS A 131 9.72 8.48 -3.39
N PRO A 132 8.95 7.55 -2.79
CA PRO A 132 8.62 7.65 -1.38
C PRO A 132 9.89 7.56 -0.52
N TRP A 133 9.88 8.26 0.61
CA TRP A 133 10.92 8.19 1.62
C TRP A 133 11.07 6.78 2.19
N LEU A 134 9.93 6.15 2.47
CA LEU A 134 9.81 4.75 2.91
C LEU A 134 8.57 4.13 2.26
N THR A 135 8.66 2.87 1.91
CA THR A 135 7.50 2.05 1.52
C THR A 135 7.19 1.04 2.61
N ILE A 136 5.97 1.06 3.14
CA ILE A 136 5.47 0.14 4.15
C ILE A 136 4.50 -0.84 3.48
N ALA A 137 4.87 -2.10 3.39
CA ALA A 137 4.04 -3.13 2.80
C ALA A 137 3.53 -4.09 3.89
N GLN A 138 2.23 -4.05 4.14
CA GLN A 138 1.55 -4.80 5.18
C GLN A 138 0.88 -6.04 4.58
N SER A 139 1.29 -7.24 4.97
CA SER A 139 0.80 -8.52 4.44
C SER A 139 0.62 -8.51 2.91
N PRO A 140 1.62 -8.05 2.13
CA PRO A 140 1.45 -7.77 0.72
C PRO A 140 1.37 -9.04 -0.13
N VAL A 141 0.61 -8.99 -1.23
CA VAL A 141 0.75 -9.95 -2.33
C VAL A 141 2.03 -9.60 -3.10
N CYS A 142 3.09 -10.35 -2.88
CA CYS A 142 4.42 -10.09 -3.44
C CYS A 142 4.72 -10.82 -4.74
N ASP A 143 4.07 -11.97 -4.96
CA ASP A 143 4.20 -12.78 -6.15
C ASP A 143 2.83 -13.16 -6.70
N LEU A 144 2.45 -12.53 -7.80
CA LEU A 144 1.17 -12.74 -8.47
C LEU A 144 1.04 -14.16 -9.06
N PHE A 145 2.15 -14.78 -9.47
CA PHE A 145 2.13 -16.14 -10.02
C PHE A 145 1.84 -17.17 -8.93
N SER A 146 2.47 -17.02 -7.76
CA SER A 146 2.18 -17.86 -6.59
C SER A 146 0.75 -17.62 -6.09
N ALA A 147 0.33 -16.35 -5.97
CA ALA A 147 -1.01 -15.99 -5.55
C ALA A 147 -2.11 -16.58 -6.45
N ASP A 148 -1.89 -16.64 -7.76
CA ASP A 148 -2.78 -17.28 -8.73
C ASP A 148 -2.78 -18.82 -8.59
N THR A 149 -1.59 -19.41 -8.44
CA THR A 149 -1.44 -20.87 -8.32
C THR A 149 -2.01 -21.40 -7.00
N GLU A 150 -1.89 -20.63 -5.94
CA GLU A 150 -2.41 -20.94 -4.59
C GLU A 150 -3.89 -20.52 -4.44
N GLU A 151 -4.47 -19.97 -5.50
CA GLU A 151 -5.87 -19.55 -5.55
C GLU A 151 -6.24 -18.60 -4.41
N LEU A 152 -5.33 -17.64 -4.07
CA LEU A 152 -5.59 -16.67 -3.02
C LEU A 152 -6.79 -15.79 -3.38
N SER A 153 -7.74 -15.69 -2.52
CA SER A 153 -9.03 -14.99 -2.48
C SER A 153 -10.19 -15.97 -2.33
N ASP A 154 -11.35 -15.48 -1.96
CA ASP A 154 -12.54 -16.32 -1.71
C ASP A 154 -12.92 -17.20 -2.91
N GLU A 155 -12.78 -16.67 -4.14
CA GLU A 155 -13.12 -17.37 -5.39
C GLU A 155 -11.89 -17.93 -6.12
N GLY A 156 -10.68 -17.67 -5.62
CA GLY A 156 -9.42 -18.16 -6.20
C GLY A 156 -9.02 -17.51 -7.54
N ASP A 157 -9.77 -16.53 -8.03
CA ASP A 157 -9.59 -15.98 -9.40
C ASP A 157 -9.26 -14.48 -9.44
N ALA A 158 -9.02 -13.85 -8.29
CA ALA A 158 -8.89 -12.41 -8.18
C ALA A 158 -7.75 -11.84 -9.02
N VAL A 159 -6.59 -12.50 -9.05
CA VAL A 159 -5.42 -12.07 -9.83
C VAL A 159 -5.73 -12.06 -11.32
N ARG A 160 -6.30 -13.17 -11.84
CA ARG A 160 -6.69 -13.28 -13.25
C ARG A 160 -7.76 -12.28 -13.65
N ASN A 161 -8.73 -12.05 -12.79
CA ASN A 161 -9.79 -11.08 -13.05
C ASN A 161 -9.24 -9.65 -13.09
N TRP A 162 -8.36 -9.30 -12.19
CA TRP A 162 -7.74 -7.97 -12.16
C TRP A 162 -6.81 -7.74 -13.36
N ILE A 163 -5.98 -8.73 -13.72
CA ILE A 163 -5.07 -8.63 -14.88
C ILE A 163 -5.81 -8.81 -16.20
N GLY A 164 -6.87 -9.62 -16.23
CA GLY A 164 -7.66 -9.91 -17.44
C GLY A 164 -7.00 -10.90 -18.40
N SER A 165 -6.03 -11.69 -17.95
CA SER A 165 -5.33 -12.65 -18.77
C SER A 165 -4.75 -13.82 -17.97
N ASP A 166 -4.47 -14.91 -18.67
CA ASP A 166 -3.76 -16.07 -18.14
C ASP A 166 -2.24 -15.80 -18.03
N PRO A 167 -1.56 -16.26 -16.95
CA PRO A 167 -0.12 -16.05 -16.75
C PRO A 167 0.76 -16.73 -17.81
N ILE A 168 0.32 -17.84 -18.41
CA ILE A 168 1.07 -18.54 -19.45
C ILE A 168 0.98 -17.77 -20.76
N GLU A 169 -0.22 -17.32 -21.13
CA GLU A 169 -0.47 -16.61 -22.39
C GLU A 169 0.13 -15.20 -22.39
N ASN A 170 0.16 -14.53 -21.24
CA ASN A 170 0.60 -13.14 -21.12
C ASN A 170 1.62 -12.91 -20.01
N SER A 171 2.60 -13.79 -19.88
CA SER A 171 3.62 -13.74 -18.84
C SER A 171 4.40 -12.41 -18.76
N LYS A 172 4.56 -11.71 -19.89
CA LYS A 172 5.23 -10.41 -19.94
C LYS A 172 4.45 -9.34 -19.16
N THR A 173 3.14 -9.28 -19.30
CA THR A 173 2.27 -8.38 -18.54
C THR A 173 2.36 -8.70 -17.04
N TRP A 174 2.17 -9.97 -16.70
CA TRP A 174 2.26 -10.43 -15.31
C TRP A 174 3.58 -10.02 -14.65
N ARG A 175 4.72 -10.32 -15.27
CA ARG A 175 6.04 -9.93 -14.77
C ARG A 175 6.20 -8.41 -14.63
N SER A 176 5.60 -7.64 -15.54
CA SER A 176 5.71 -6.19 -15.50
C SER A 176 5.07 -5.55 -14.26
N ILE A 177 4.13 -6.23 -13.62
CA ILE A 177 3.40 -5.78 -12.43
C ILE A 177 3.59 -6.70 -11.21
N ASN A 178 4.43 -7.72 -11.31
CA ASN A 178 4.77 -8.61 -10.21
C ASN A 178 5.88 -7.99 -9.34
N PRO A 179 5.67 -7.67 -8.06
CA PRO A 179 6.70 -7.08 -7.21
C PRO A 179 7.99 -7.90 -7.16
N LEU A 180 7.90 -9.22 -7.17
CA LEU A 180 9.07 -10.12 -7.12
C LEU A 180 10.00 -9.95 -8.36
N ASP A 181 9.44 -9.56 -9.51
CA ASP A 181 10.17 -9.26 -10.74
C ASP A 181 10.65 -7.78 -10.82
N ASN A 182 10.08 -6.89 -10.01
CA ASN A 182 10.31 -5.45 -10.02
C ASN A 182 10.93 -4.96 -8.70
N PRO A 183 12.26 -5.01 -8.55
CA PRO A 183 12.93 -4.58 -7.31
C PRO A 183 12.57 -3.14 -6.90
N PRO A 184 12.37 -2.88 -5.61
CA PRO A 184 12.12 -1.53 -5.10
C PRO A 184 13.36 -0.65 -5.28
N LYS A 185 13.13 0.65 -5.43
CA LYS A 185 14.17 1.68 -5.55
C LYS A 185 14.17 2.63 -4.35
N THR A 186 13.45 2.25 -3.31
CA THR A 186 13.32 2.95 -2.02
C THR A 186 13.48 1.95 -0.90
N PRO A 187 13.79 2.41 0.33
CA PRO A 187 13.68 1.55 1.50
C PRO A 187 12.30 0.93 1.62
N VAL A 188 12.24 -0.33 2.06
CA VAL A 188 10.99 -1.07 2.28
C VAL A 188 10.95 -1.61 3.70
N LEU A 189 9.88 -1.30 4.42
CA LEU A 189 9.48 -1.96 5.65
C LEU A 189 8.40 -2.99 5.32
N LEU A 190 8.74 -4.26 5.44
CA LEU A 190 7.87 -5.38 5.11
C LEU A 190 7.30 -5.95 6.39
N ALA A 191 6.03 -5.67 6.68
CA ALA A 191 5.33 -6.17 7.86
C ALA A 191 4.38 -7.32 7.50
N HIS A 192 4.37 -8.42 8.26
CA HIS A 192 3.49 -9.55 7.99
C HIS A 192 3.14 -10.31 9.27
N GLY A 193 1.85 -10.61 9.45
CA GLY A 193 1.36 -11.45 10.53
C GLY A 193 1.68 -12.93 10.29
N LYS A 194 2.19 -13.63 11.30
CA LYS A 194 2.55 -15.06 11.18
C LYS A 194 1.33 -15.96 11.07
N GLU A 195 0.18 -15.50 11.55
CA GLU A 195 -1.09 -16.24 11.53
C GLU A 195 -2.00 -15.79 10.37
N ASP A 196 -1.43 -15.09 9.37
CA ASP A 196 -2.15 -14.63 8.20
C ASP A 196 -2.65 -15.81 7.35
N ALA A 197 -3.99 -15.96 7.28
CA ALA A 197 -4.66 -17.01 6.53
C ALA A 197 -5.15 -16.57 5.14
N ASP A 198 -5.16 -15.25 4.86
CA ASP A 198 -5.60 -14.68 3.59
C ASP A 198 -4.44 -14.56 2.57
N VAL A 199 -3.30 -14.06 3.05
CA VAL A 199 -2.05 -13.99 2.27
C VAL A 199 -0.96 -14.68 3.10
N PRO A 200 -0.53 -15.89 2.72
CA PRO A 200 0.45 -16.61 3.51
C PRO A 200 1.78 -15.86 3.63
N ILE A 201 2.39 -15.91 4.82
CA ILE A 201 3.66 -15.23 5.11
C ILE A 201 4.79 -15.60 4.13
N SER A 202 4.69 -16.75 3.48
CA SER A 202 5.63 -17.21 2.44
C SER A 202 5.77 -16.22 1.27
N GLN A 203 4.72 -15.45 0.97
CA GLN A 203 4.76 -14.34 0.00
C GLN A 203 5.84 -13.32 0.40
N SER A 204 5.77 -12.84 1.62
CA SER A 204 6.73 -11.86 2.16
C SER A 204 8.11 -12.45 2.42
N GLU A 205 8.21 -13.68 2.91
CA GLU A 205 9.50 -14.33 3.13
C GLU A 205 10.27 -14.53 1.83
N THR A 206 9.58 -14.94 0.76
CA THR A 206 10.17 -15.09 -0.57
C THR A 206 10.62 -13.75 -1.11
N TYR A 207 9.77 -12.72 -1.02
CA TYR A 207 10.12 -11.36 -1.44
C TYR A 207 11.34 -10.83 -0.69
N TYR A 208 11.33 -10.91 0.64
CA TYR A 208 12.46 -10.49 1.48
C TYR A 208 13.76 -11.19 1.06
N ARG A 209 13.74 -12.52 0.93
CA ARG A 209 14.91 -13.32 0.55
C ARG A 209 15.48 -12.89 -0.81
N VAL A 210 14.61 -12.69 -1.81
CA VAL A 210 15.01 -12.31 -3.18
C VAL A 210 15.54 -10.88 -3.22
N MET A 211 14.86 -9.93 -2.57
CA MET A 211 15.26 -8.51 -2.59
C MET A 211 16.52 -8.28 -1.75
N ASN A 212 16.69 -8.97 -0.62
CA ASN A 212 17.91 -8.92 0.18
C ASN A 212 19.12 -9.48 -0.60
N ALA A 213 18.92 -10.56 -1.36
CA ALA A 213 19.97 -11.10 -2.24
C ALA A 213 20.36 -10.12 -3.38
N LYS A 214 19.41 -9.29 -3.84
CA LYS A 214 19.65 -8.20 -4.80
C LYS A 214 20.22 -6.93 -4.15
N LYS A 215 20.47 -6.93 -2.83
CA LYS A 215 20.96 -5.82 -2.03
C LYS A 215 20.02 -4.60 -2.03
N CYS A 216 18.72 -4.82 -2.14
CA CYS A 216 17.73 -3.79 -1.90
C CYS A 216 17.72 -3.43 -0.40
N ASP A 217 17.42 -2.17 -0.09
CA ASP A 217 17.20 -1.74 1.29
C ASP A 217 15.81 -2.22 1.75
N ILE A 218 15.82 -3.31 2.52
CA ILE A 218 14.59 -3.97 2.98
C ILE A 218 14.72 -4.44 4.43
N GLN A 219 13.80 -4.00 5.25
CA GLN A 219 13.63 -4.44 6.63
C GLN A 219 12.36 -5.29 6.75
N LYS A 220 12.31 -6.14 7.75
CA LYS A 220 11.17 -7.02 7.99
C LYS A 220 10.68 -6.95 9.42
N LEU A 221 9.38 -6.94 9.58
CA LEU A 221 8.67 -7.10 10.86
C LEU A 221 7.76 -8.33 10.74
N TRP A 222 8.16 -9.44 11.36
CA TRP A 222 7.33 -10.63 11.47
C TRP A 222 6.51 -10.55 12.76
N LEU A 223 5.25 -10.18 12.62
CA LEU A 223 4.29 -9.91 13.70
C LEU A 223 3.56 -11.20 14.12
N ASN A 224 2.87 -11.17 15.25
CA ASN A 224 2.30 -12.40 15.78
C ASN A 224 0.83 -12.62 15.38
N GLY A 225 0.14 -11.59 14.89
CA GLY A 225 -1.27 -11.66 14.54
C GLY A 225 -1.55 -12.14 13.11
N ASP A 226 -2.78 -11.89 12.69
CA ASP A 226 -3.35 -12.32 11.42
C ASP A 226 -3.29 -11.20 10.34
N HIS A 227 -4.06 -11.41 9.24
CA HIS A 227 -4.13 -10.48 8.11
C HIS A 227 -4.66 -9.09 8.48
N TYR A 228 -5.51 -9.01 9.52
CA TYR A 228 -6.21 -7.77 9.91
C TYR A 228 -5.61 -7.11 11.14
N SER A 229 -4.92 -7.86 12.01
CA SER A 229 -4.28 -7.29 13.20
C SER A 229 -3.31 -6.17 12.88
N ILE A 230 -2.65 -6.22 11.73
CA ILE A 230 -1.68 -5.23 11.27
C ILE A 230 -2.31 -3.90 10.78
N ILE A 231 -3.64 -3.86 10.64
CA ILE A 231 -4.43 -2.66 10.34
C ILE A 231 -5.47 -2.34 11.42
N ASP A 232 -5.45 -3.07 12.53
CA ASP A 232 -6.28 -2.78 13.71
C ASP A 232 -5.50 -1.88 14.67
N VAL A 233 -5.90 -0.63 14.80
CA VAL A 233 -5.26 0.38 15.66
C VAL A 233 -5.25 -0.01 17.15
N ALA A 234 -6.08 -0.95 17.59
CA ALA A 234 -6.09 -1.48 18.93
C ALA A 234 -5.10 -2.62 19.15
N SER A 235 -4.42 -3.09 18.11
CA SER A 235 -3.51 -4.23 18.18
C SER A 235 -2.08 -3.84 18.55
N ASP A 236 -1.36 -4.76 19.20
CA ASP A 236 0.09 -4.62 19.42
C ASP A 236 0.87 -4.62 18.09
N ASP A 237 0.37 -5.32 17.06
CA ASP A 237 1.02 -5.40 15.76
C ASP A 237 1.04 -4.04 15.06
N TRP A 238 -0.08 -3.30 15.09
CA TRP A 238 -0.11 -1.93 14.58
C TRP A 238 0.82 -1.01 15.36
N LEU A 239 0.82 -1.10 16.69
CA LEU A 239 1.70 -0.27 17.52
C LEU A 239 3.18 -0.48 17.16
N VAL A 240 3.61 -1.71 16.87
CA VAL A 240 4.98 -1.99 16.40
C VAL A 240 5.25 -1.32 15.06
N ILE A 241 4.29 -1.34 14.14
CA ILE A 241 4.42 -0.68 12.82
C ILE A 241 4.49 0.85 12.99
N LEU A 242 3.60 1.45 13.80
CA LEU A 242 3.58 2.89 14.05
C LEU A 242 4.90 3.38 14.65
N ASN A 243 5.43 2.68 15.66
CA ASN A 243 6.74 3.00 16.24
C ASN A 243 7.86 2.93 15.18
N ALA A 244 7.85 1.91 14.34
CA ALA A 244 8.84 1.80 13.26
C ALA A 244 8.72 2.95 12.24
N ILE A 245 7.52 3.47 11.96
CA ILE A 245 7.32 4.65 11.11
C ILE A 245 7.92 5.90 11.77
N GLN A 246 7.65 6.10 13.07
CA GLN A 246 8.15 7.25 13.82
C GLN A 246 9.68 7.25 13.93
N ASP A 247 10.31 6.08 14.04
CA ASP A 247 11.78 5.94 14.05
C ASP A 247 12.44 6.38 12.72
N TRP A 248 11.68 6.43 11.63
CA TRP A 248 12.13 6.92 10.33
C TRP A 248 12.03 8.45 10.18
N LEU A 249 11.26 9.15 11.01
CA LEU A 249 10.98 10.61 10.92
C LEU A 249 11.87 11.45 11.82
#